data_bdcb8d14c57ba98bbffa0ddc4fb22fce
#
_entry.id   bdcb8d14c57ba98bbffa0ddc4fb22fce
#
_cell.length_a   1.000
_cell.length_b   1.000
_cell.length_c   1.000
_cell.angle_alpha   90.00
_cell.angle_beta   90.00
_cell.angle_gamma   90.00
#
_symmetry.space_group_name_H-M   'P 1'
#
loop_
_entity.id
_entity.type
_entity.pdbx_description
1 polymer ?
#
loop_
_entity_poly.entity_id
_entity_poly.type
_entity_poly.pdbx_seq_one_letter_code
_entity_poly.pdbx_strand_id
1 'polypeptide(L)'
;MRIATWNVNSVKQRVPRLLPWLEQRRPDVVCLQETKLTTEAFDTLLAAPLADLGYEAVSHGQGQWNGVALLSRVGLDDVERGFPGQPDYDGRAEARAISATCAGVRVHSLYVPNGREPGSEHYAYKLAWLTALRDAVAAGPADVALCGDINIAPADADVFDPAAYVGHTHVTEPERAAVAAFIDAGLSDVVRDRWPDKRVFSYWDYRAGMFHQDLGMRIDLILASAPVAARVQAAWVDRAARKGAGPSDHAPVIVDLDLAPDGDIGPVVPPPSAPRRGARGVKLPQSR
;
A
#
# COMPACT_ATOMS: atom_id res chain seq x y z
N MET A 1 8.72 -12.39 10.82
CA MET A 1 7.35 -12.05 10.37
C MET A 1 7.41 -11.36 9.01
N ARG A 2 6.66 -11.82 8.03
CA ARG A 2 6.53 -11.17 6.72
C ARG A 2 5.24 -10.36 6.65
N ILE A 3 5.35 -9.07 6.36
CA ILE A 3 4.22 -8.16 6.14
C ILE A 3 4.18 -7.77 4.67
N ALA A 4 3.01 -7.80 4.07
CA ALA A 4 2.80 -7.36 2.70
C ALA A 4 1.66 -6.35 2.61
N THR A 5 1.75 -5.40 1.68
CA THR A 5 0.64 -4.53 1.30
C THR A 5 0.38 -4.63 -0.20
N TRP A 6 -0.89 -4.69 -0.58
CA TRP A 6 -1.27 -4.82 -1.98
C TRP A 6 -2.64 -4.17 -2.27
N ASN A 7 -2.63 -3.12 -3.06
CA ASN A 7 -3.86 -2.64 -3.67
C ASN A 7 -4.29 -3.62 -4.78
N VAL A 8 -5.40 -4.31 -4.56
CA VAL A 8 -5.86 -5.37 -5.46
C VAL A 8 -6.79 -4.88 -6.58
N ASN A 9 -7.22 -3.63 -6.54
CA ASN A 9 -8.12 -3.00 -7.52
C ASN A 9 -9.28 -3.93 -7.91
N SER A 10 -10.12 -4.23 -6.91
CA SER A 10 -11.18 -5.21 -6.77
C SER A 10 -10.69 -6.62 -6.42
N VAL A 11 -10.87 -6.98 -5.14
CA VAL A 11 -10.50 -8.31 -4.65
C VAL A 11 -11.23 -9.43 -5.41
N LYS A 12 -12.51 -9.22 -5.76
CA LYS A 12 -13.30 -10.20 -6.54
C LYS A 12 -12.61 -10.58 -7.86
N GLN A 13 -12.04 -9.61 -8.55
CA GLN A 13 -11.31 -9.86 -9.80
C GLN A 13 -9.93 -10.49 -9.55
N ARG A 14 -9.36 -10.31 -8.36
CA ARG A 14 -8.01 -10.77 -8.03
C ARG A 14 -7.97 -12.07 -7.24
N VAL A 15 -9.10 -12.66 -6.82
CA VAL A 15 -9.13 -13.97 -6.17
C VAL A 15 -8.26 -15.00 -6.89
N PRO A 16 -8.35 -15.18 -8.24
CA PRO A 16 -7.53 -16.16 -8.96
C PRO A 16 -6.01 -15.89 -8.92
N ARG A 17 -5.61 -14.72 -8.43
CA ARG A 17 -4.21 -14.32 -8.28
C ARG A 17 -3.80 -14.22 -6.83
N LEU A 18 -4.69 -13.72 -5.98
CA LEU A 18 -4.45 -13.52 -4.56
C LEU A 18 -4.20 -14.86 -3.86
N LEU A 19 -5.07 -15.85 -4.04
CA LEU A 19 -4.95 -17.13 -3.32
C LEU A 19 -3.65 -17.87 -3.71
N PRO A 20 -3.29 -18.07 -5.00
CA PRO A 20 -2.00 -18.66 -5.34
C PRO A 20 -0.79 -17.84 -4.87
N TRP A 21 -0.90 -16.50 -4.85
CA TRP A 21 0.16 -15.65 -4.34
C TRP A 21 0.34 -15.80 -2.82
N LEU A 22 -0.76 -15.91 -2.06
CA LEU A 22 -0.72 -16.20 -0.61
C LEU A 22 -0.05 -17.54 -0.34
N GLU A 23 -0.39 -18.57 -1.11
CA GLU A 23 0.21 -19.89 -1.00
C GLU A 23 1.71 -19.89 -1.31
N GLN A 24 2.12 -19.16 -2.37
CA GLN A 24 3.50 -19.06 -2.81
C GLN A 24 4.37 -18.23 -1.87
N ARG A 25 3.92 -17.00 -1.52
CA ARG A 25 4.71 -16.02 -0.75
C ARG A 25 4.57 -16.18 0.76
N ARG A 26 3.47 -16.80 1.20
CA ARG A 26 3.17 -17.10 2.60
C ARG A 26 3.40 -15.94 3.56
N PRO A 27 2.93 -14.71 3.27
CA PRO A 27 3.06 -13.61 4.21
C PRO A 27 2.33 -13.92 5.52
N ASP A 28 2.86 -13.44 6.64
CA ASP A 28 2.19 -13.59 7.94
C ASP A 28 1.04 -12.60 8.08
N VAL A 29 1.22 -11.39 7.53
CA VAL A 29 0.19 -10.34 7.51
C VAL A 29 0.09 -9.74 6.10
N VAL A 30 -1.14 -9.55 5.61
CA VAL A 30 -1.40 -8.88 4.33
C VAL A 30 -2.40 -7.75 4.51
N CYS A 31 -2.00 -6.56 4.09
CA CYS A 31 -2.83 -5.37 4.02
C CYS A 31 -3.37 -5.23 2.60
N LEU A 32 -4.69 -5.33 2.43
CA LEU A 32 -5.33 -5.18 1.12
C LEU A 32 -6.02 -3.81 1.01
N GLN A 33 -5.94 -3.18 -0.16
CA GLN A 33 -6.63 -1.96 -0.49
C GLN A 33 -7.47 -2.15 -1.76
N GLU A 34 -8.48 -1.31 -1.91
CA GLU A 34 -9.48 -1.37 -2.99
C GLU A 34 -10.14 -2.75 -3.12
N THR A 35 -10.60 -3.28 -2.00
CA THR A 35 -11.33 -4.56 -2.01
C THR A 35 -12.63 -4.45 -2.81
N LYS A 36 -13.26 -3.26 -2.84
CA LYS A 36 -14.48 -2.92 -3.62
C LYS A 36 -15.63 -3.89 -3.36
N LEU A 37 -15.79 -4.29 -2.11
CA LEU A 37 -16.87 -5.12 -1.60
C LEU A 37 -17.40 -4.52 -0.29
N THR A 38 -18.62 -4.88 0.09
CA THR A 38 -19.05 -4.71 1.48
C THR A 38 -18.32 -5.73 2.37
N THR A 39 -18.28 -5.50 3.67
CA THR A 39 -17.67 -6.44 4.62
C THR A 39 -18.29 -7.83 4.49
N GLU A 40 -19.64 -7.93 4.42
CA GLU A 40 -20.35 -9.21 4.30
C GLU A 40 -20.05 -9.92 2.97
N ALA A 41 -19.92 -9.16 1.87
CA ALA A 41 -19.58 -9.73 0.57
C ALA A 41 -18.12 -10.21 0.52
N PHE A 42 -17.21 -9.52 1.22
CA PHE A 42 -15.82 -9.93 1.37
C PHE A 42 -15.74 -11.25 2.16
N ASP A 43 -16.42 -11.33 3.29
CA ASP A 43 -16.44 -12.52 4.15
C ASP A 43 -17.05 -13.71 3.40
N THR A 44 -18.19 -13.51 2.72
CA THR A 44 -18.84 -14.55 1.91
C THR A 44 -17.91 -15.10 0.82
N LEU A 45 -17.12 -14.23 0.18
CA LEU A 45 -16.24 -14.62 -0.92
C LEU A 45 -14.97 -15.31 -0.46
N LEU A 46 -14.39 -14.88 0.68
CA LEU A 46 -13.01 -15.20 1.01
C LEU A 46 -12.81 -15.94 2.34
N ALA A 47 -13.79 -15.95 3.27
CA ALA A 47 -13.58 -16.55 4.58
C ALA A 47 -13.09 -18.02 4.48
N ALA A 48 -13.79 -18.86 3.73
CA ALA A 48 -13.40 -20.27 3.59
C ALA A 48 -12.07 -20.46 2.85
N PRO A 49 -11.83 -19.88 1.65
CA PRO A 49 -10.54 -20.02 0.97
C PRO A 49 -9.34 -19.50 1.77
N LEU A 50 -9.52 -18.43 2.57
CA LEU A 50 -8.46 -17.89 3.41
C LEU A 50 -8.18 -18.81 4.60
N ALA A 51 -9.24 -19.36 5.25
CA ALA A 51 -9.10 -20.31 6.34
C ALA A 51 -8.36 -21.59 5.89
N ASP A 52 -8.63 -22.07 4.68
CA ASP A 52 -7.93 -23.23 4.09
C ASP A 52 -6.41 -22.96 3.93
N LEU A 53 -6.02 -21.70 3.72
CA LEU A 53 -4.62 -21.26 3.65
C LEU A 53 -4.04 -20.86 5.03
N GLY A 54 -4.83 -20.98 6.10
CA GLY A 54 -4.45 -20.66 7.47
C GLY A 54 -4.49 -19.17 7.81
N TYR A 55 -5.28 -18.36 7.08
CA TYR A 55 -5.48 -16.94 7.39
C TYR A 55 -6.80 -16.71 8.08
N GLU A 56 -6.76 -15.89 9.14
CA GLU A 56 -7.89 -15.11 9.60
C GLU A 56 -7.97 -13.80 8.81
N ALA A 57 -9.16 -13.24 8.67
CA ALA A 57 -9.34 -12.01 7.91
C ALA A 57 -10.35 -11.08 8.59
N VAL A 58 -10.08 -9.78 8.51
CA VAL A 58 -11.01 -8.73 8.87
C VAL A 58 -11.04 -7.69 7.78
N SER A 59 -12.22 -7.15 7.49
CA SER A 59 -12.38 -6.14 6.45
C SER A 59 -13.19 -4.93 6.92
N HIS A 60 -13.00 -3.82 6.24
CA HIS A 60 -13.81 -2.62 6.32
C HIS A 60 -14.17 -2.23 4.89
N GLY A 61 -15.41 -2.48 4.49
CA GLY A 61 -15.88 -2.31 3.13
C GLY A 61 -17.15 -1.48 3.03
N GLN A 62 -17.32 -0.76 1.94
CA GLN A 62 -18.50 0.09 1.68
C GLN A 62 -19.14 -0.15 0.30
N GLY A 63 -18.87 -1.31 -0.32
CA GLY A 63 -19.40 -1.70 -1.62
C GLY A 63 -18.41 -1.51 -2.75
N GLN A 64 -18.83 -1.02 -3.90
CA GLN A 64 -18.02 -0.95 -5.12
C GLN A 64 -16.86 0.06 -5.10
N TRP A 65 -16.72 0.83 -4.04
CA TRP A 65 -15.66 1.84 -3.85
C TRP A 65 -14.84 1.53 -2.61
N ASN A 66 -13.58 1.98 -2.60
CA ASN A 66 -12.70 1.85 -1.44
C ASN A 66 -12.58 0.40 -0.91
N GLY A 67 -12.53 0.25 0.39
CA GLY A 67 -12.44 -1.02 1.09
C GLY A 67 -11.01 -1.45 1.37
N VAL A 68 -10.76 -1.81 2.62
CA VAL A 68 -9.47 -2.30 3.12
C VAL A 68 -9.67 -3.58 3.90
N ALA A 69 -8.64 -4.42 3.98
CA ALA A 69 -8.68 -5.63 4.77
C ALA A 69 -7.29 -5.96 5.35
N LEU A 70 -7.31 -6.73 6.43
CA LEU A 70 -6.14 -7.40 6.99
C LEU A 70 -6.37 -8.91 6.95
N LEU A 71 -5.38 -9.63 6.43
CA LEU A 71 -5.29 -11.08 6.50
C LEU A 71 -4.12 -11.42 7.40
N SER A 72 -4.27 -12.34 8.34
CA SER A 72 -3.21 -12.70 9.26
C SER A 72 -3.17 -14.19 9.56
N ARG A 73 -1.96 -14.73 9.70
CA ARG A 73 -1.66 -16.07 10.21
C ARG A 73 -1.10 -16.04 11.64
N VAL A 74 -0.98 -14.85 12.21
CA VAL A 74 -0.31 -14.60 13.49
C VAL A 74 -1.18 -13.81 14.48
N GLY A 75 -2.50 -13.89 14.30
CA GLY A 75 -3.51 -13.24 15.11
C GLY A 75 -3.96 -11.88 14.56
N LEU A 76 -5.15 -11.45 15.00
CA LEU A 76 -5.79 -10.18 14.69
C LEU A 76 -6.45 -9.66 15.96
N ASP A 77 -5.65 -9.13 16.88
CA ASP A 77 -6.16 -8.58 18.15
C ASP A 77 -6.48 -7.09 17.99
N ASP A 78 -7.40 -6.59 18.80
CA ASP A 78 -7.77 -5.16 18.89
C ASP A 78 -8.11 -4.54 17.52
N VAL A 79 -8.97 -5.19 16.76
CA VAL A 79 -9.37 -4.73 15.42
C VAL A 79 -10.10 -3.39 15.50
N GLU A 80 -9.62 -2.40 14.76
CA GLU A 80 -10.22 -1.07 14.64
C GLU A 80 -10.49 -0.73 13.17
N ARG A 81 -11.71 -0.30 12.85
CA ARG A 81 -12.13 0.18 11.53
C ARG A 81 -12.13 1.70 11.51
N GLY A 82 -11.36 2.31 10.60
CA GLY A 82 -11.02 3.72 10.66
C GLY A 82 -9.91 4.00 11.68
N PHE A 83 -9.85 5.22 12.17
CA PHE A 83 -8.94 5.68 13.22
C PHE A 83 -9.53 6.91 13.94
N PRO A 84 -9.13 7.23 15.18
CA PRO A 84 -9.60 8.39 15.90
C PRO A 84 -9.38 9.69 15.14
N GLY A 85 -10.44 10.47 14.96
CA GLY A 85 -10.39 11.74 14.24
C GLY A 85 -10.36 11.60 12.70
N GLN A 86 -10.59 10.41 12.14
CA GLN A 86 -10.71 10.25 10.69
C GLN A 86 -11.78 11.20 10.15
N PRO A 87 -11.44 12.08 9.20
CA PRO A 87 -12.42 13.00 8.61
C PRO A 87 -13.39 12.27 7.68
N ASP A 88 -14.59 12.78 7.59
CA ASP A 88 -15.59 12.38 6.62
C ASP A 88 -15.35 13.05 5.27
N TYR A 89 -15.76 12.40 4.20
CA TYR A 89 -15.89 13.00 2.89
C TYR A 89 -17.36 13.00 2.47
N ASP A 90 -17.87 14.17 2.13
CA ASP A 90 -19.29 14.37 1.77
C ASP A 90 -20.26 13.82 2.84
N GLY A 91 -19.92 14.05 4.12
CA GLY A 91 -20.69 13.64 5.28
C GLY A 91 -20.70 12.12 5.55
N ARG A 92 -19.71 11.39 5.03
CA ARG A 92 -19.57 9.94 5.22
C ARG A 92 -18.14 9.55 5.57
N ALA A 93 -18.01 8.72 6.61
CA ALA A 93 -16.76 8.03 6.87
C ALA A 93 -16.50 7.00 5.75
N GLU A 94 -15.38 7.11 5.06
CA GLU A 94 -15.02 6.17 4.00
C GLU A 94 -14.21 4.98 4.56
N ALA A 95 -14.43 3.79 4.01
CA ALA A 95 -13.76 2.55 4.37
C ALA A 95 -12.31 2.52 3.82
N ARG A 96 -11.41 3.31 4.43
CA ARG A 96 -10.03 3.54 3.95
C ARG A 96 -8.95 3.11 4.94
N ALA A 97 -9.34 2.75 6.16
CA ALA A 97 -8.39 2.32 7.18
C ALA A 97 -8.97 1.17 7.99
N ILE A 98 -8.14 0.19 8.29
CA ILE A 98 -8.37 -0.86 9.28
C ILE A 98 -7.05 -1.20 9.92
N SER A 99 -7.05 -1.47 11.21
CA SER A 99 -5.84 -1.87 11.93
C SER A 99 -6.12 -3.00 12.91
N ALA A 100 -5.08 -3.78 13.20
CA ALA A 100 -5.09 -4.82 14.21
C ALA A 100 -3.68 -5.03 14.78
N THR A 101 -3.60 -5.63 15.94
CA THR A 101 -2.33 -6.08 16.51
C THR A 101 -2.05 -7.50 16.03
N CYS A 102 -0.93 -7.66 15.29
CA CYS A 102 -0.48 -8.92 14.70
C CYS A 102 0.87 -9.29 15.29
N ALA A 103 0.95 -10.36 16.08
CA ALA A 103 2.18 -10.79 16.78
C ALA A 103 2.92 -9.61 17.48
N GLY A 104 2.17 -8.75 18.16
CA GLY A 104 2.69 -7.61 18.94
C GLY A 104 2.98 -6.34 18.14
N VAL A 105 2.78 -6.32 16.83
CA VAL A 105 2.90 -5.12 15.98
C VAL A 105 1.52 -4.62 15.61
N ARG A 106 1.25 -3.33 15.83
CA ARG A 106 0.04 -2.65 15.35
C ARG A 106 0.17 -2.40 13.85
N VAL A 107 -0.54 -3.17 13.04
CA VAL A 107 -0.50 -3.08 11.59
C VAL A 107 -1.73 -2.35 11.08
N HIS A 108 -1.52 -1.31 10.28
CA HIS A 108 -2.59 -0.56 9.62
C HIS A 108 -2.61 -0.90 8.13
N SER A 109 -3.78 -1.26 7.59
CA SER A 109 -4.04 -1.31 6.15
C SER A 109 -4.73 -0.02 5.74
N LEU A 110 -4.08 0.76 4.87
CA LEU A 110 -4.46 2.12 4.54
C LEU A 110 -4.69 2.29 3.03
N TYR A 111 -5.80 2.95 2.67
CA TYR A 111 -6.09 3.42 1.33
C TYR A 111 -6.32 4.94 1.37
N VAL A 112 -5.24 5.71 1.30
CA VAL A 112 -5.30 7.17 1.37
C VAL A 112 -6.12 7.73 0.20
N PRO A 113 -6.95 8.76 0.40
CA PRO A 113 -7.68 9.39 -0.71
C PRO A 113 -6.76 9.77 -1.86
N ASN A 114 -7.20 9.51 -3.10
CA ASN A 114 -6.39 9.80 -4.28
C ASN A 114 -6.01 11.29 -4.43
N GLY A 115 -6.91 12.21 -4.05
CA GLY A 115 -6.72 13.65 -4.18
C GLY A 115 -7.29 14.22 -5.47
N ARG A 116 -7.48 13.42 -6.51
CA ARG A 116 -7.99 13.83 -7.86
C ARG A 116 -7.15 14.93 -8.48
N GLU A 117 -7.48 16.21 -8.22
CA GLU A 117 -6.76 17.39 -8.71
C GLU A 117 -6.28 18.25 -7.55
N PRO A 118 -5.04 18.79 -7.61
CA PRO A 118 -4.57 19.78 -6.65
C PRO A 118 -5.53 20.96 -6.56
N GLY A 119 -5.86 21.36 -5.32
CA GLY A 119 -6.81 22.46 -5.06
C GLY A 119 -8.29 22.05 -5.03
N SER A 120 -8.64 20.80 -5.36
CA SER A 120 -10.02 20.31 -5.22
C SER A 120 -10.38 20.02 -3.75
N GLU A 121 -11.68 19.92 -3.46
CA GLU A 121 -12.16 19.50 -2.12
C GLU A 121 -11.64 18.10 -1.74
N HIS A 122 -11.56 17.19 -2.71
CA HIS A 122 -11.02 15.85 -2.48
C HIS A 122 -9.52 15.87 -2.19
N TYR A 123 -8.78 16.83 -2.72
CA TYR A 123 -7.38 17.06 -2.40
C TYR A 123 -7.22 17.61 -0.97
N ALA A 124 -8.04 18.58 -0.57
CA ALA A 124 -8.06 19.09 0.80
C ALA A 124 -8.41 17.97 1.80
N TYR A 125 -9.41 17.14 1.47
CA TYR A 125 -9.76 15.95 2.25
C TYR A 125 -8.56 15.00 2.41
N LYS A 126 -7.81 14.71 1.34
CA LYS A 126 -6.60 13.87 1.41
C LYS A 126 -5.59 14.39 2.43
N LEU A 127 -5.28 15.69 2.38
CA LEU A 127 -4.30 16.28 3.29
C LEU A 127 -4.81 16.30 4.75
N ALA A 128 -6.08 16.59 4.97
CA ALA A 128 -6.70 16.54 6.28
C ALA A 128 -6.70 15.09 6.84
N TRP A 129 -6.98 14.10 5.98
CA TRP A 129 -6.97 12.68 6.34
C TRP A 129 -5.59 12.22 6.80
N LEU A 130 -4.53 12.62 6.08
CA LEU A 130 -3.14 12.29 6.43
C LEU A 130 -2.71 12.95 7.75
N THR A 131 -3.13 14.20 7.97
CA THR A 131 -2.85 14.90 9.24
C THR A 131 -3.51 14.18 10.41
N ALA A 132 -4.80 13.86 10.30
CA ALA A 132 -5.53 13.15 11.35
C ALA A 132 -4.96 11.75 11.61
N LEU A 133 -4.56 11.02 10.55
CA LEU A 133 -3.90 9.72 10.70
C LEU A 133 -2.58 9.84 11.46
N ARG A 134 -1.73 10.82 11.13
CA ARG A 134 -0.47 11.05 11.82
C ARG A 134 -0.70 11.28 13.33
N ASP A 135 -1.67 12.12 13.66
CA ASP A 135 -1.98 12.45 15.05
C ASP A 135 -2.52 11.24 15.83
N ALA A 136 -3.37 10.42 15.18
CA ALA A 136 -3.87 9.17 15.75
C ALA A 136 -2.75 8.16 15.99
N VAL A 137 -1.82 8.01 15.04
CA VAL A 137 -0.67 7.09 15.15
C VAL A 137 0.30 7.55 16.25
N ALA A 138 0.56 8.85 16.36
CA ALA A 138 1.43 9.40 17.41
C ALA A 138 0.87 9.18 18.83
N ALA A 139 -0.45 9.04 18.96
CA ALA A 139 -1.11 8.73 20.24
C ALA A 139 -1.26 7.21 20.50
N GLY A 140 -0.88 6.37 19.54
CA GLY A 140 -1.07 4.93 19.54
C GLY A 140 0.11 4.13 20.12
N PRO A 141 0.12 2.81 19.87
CA PRO A 141 1.21 1.92 20.31
C PRO A 141 2.57 2.27 19.68
N ALA A 142 3.65 1.97 20.41
CA ALA A 142 5.01 2.24 19.97
C ALA A 142 5.46 1.36 18.78
N ASP A 143 5.01 0.09 18.75
CA ASP A 143 5.34 -0.87 17.69
C ASP A 143 4.28 -0.82 16.59
N VAL A 144 4.48 0.05 15.59
CA VAL A 144 3.51 0.30 14.52
C VAL A 144 4.11 0.14 13.12
N ALA A 145 3.29 -0.38 12.21
CA ALA A 145 3.54 -0.42 10.77
C ALA A 145 2.32 0.12 10.02
N LEU A 146 2.51 1.20 9.26
CA LEU A 146 1.52 1.76 8.35
C LEU A 146 1.79 1.20 6.95
N CYS A 147 0.86 0.41 6.44
CA CYS A 147 1.02 -0.32 5.19
C CYS A 147 -0.12 0.05 4.25
N GLY A 148 0.17 0.46 3.04
CA GLY A 148 -0.92 0.72 2.10
C GLY A 148 -0.57 1.54 0.89
N ASP A 149 -1.59 1.77 0.10
CA ASP A 149 -1.59 2.75 -0.98
C ASP A 149 -1.76 4.16 -0.38
N ILE A 150 -0.64 4.84 -0.26
CA ILE A 150 -0.60 6.20 0.30
C ILE A 150 -0.96 7.24 -0.76
N ASN A 151 -1.04 6.84 -2.02
CA ASN A 151 -1.34 7.72 -3.14
C ASN A 151 -0.40 8.95 -3.24
N ILE A 152 0.82 8.82 -2.72
CA ILE A 152 1.88 9.83 -2.78
C ILE A 152 3.21 9.16 -3.13
N ALA A 153 3.92 9.74 -4.08
CA ALA A 153 5.32 9.43 -4.39
C ALA A 153 6.21 10.41 -3.60
N PRO A 154 6.91 9.95 -2.54
CA PRO A 154 7.60 10.83 -1.60
C PRO A 154 8.73 11.66 -2.22
N ALA A 155 9.37 11.15 -3.27
CA ALA A 155 10.52 11.80 -3.89
C ALA A 155 10.49 11.68 -5.43
N ASP A 156 11.36 12.41 -6.11
CA ASP A 156 11.48 12.33 -7.57
C ASP A 156 11.95 10.95 -8.05
N ALA A 157 12.71 10.24 -7.24
CA ALA A 157 13.10 8.85 -7.52
C ALA A 157 11.91 7.87 -7.50
N ASP A 158 10.76 8.28 -6.94
CA ASP A 158 9.55 7.48 -6.80
C ASP A 158 8.58 7.60 -7.99
N VAL A 159 8.95 8.35 -9.01
CA VAL A 159 8.24 8.45 -10.27
C VAL A 159 9.17 8.23 -11.45
N PHE A 160 8.62 7.73 -12.55
CA PHE A 160 9.43 7.45 -13.75
C PHE A 160 9.99 8.72 -14.40
N ASP A 161 9.24 9.82 -14.37
CA ASP A 161 9.61 11.14 -14.88
C ASP A 161 8.88 12.23 -14.07
N PRO A 162 9.57 12.95 -13.17
CA PRO A 162 8.96 14.01 -12.38
C PRO A 162 8.31 15.13 -13.23
N ALA A 163 8.88 15.42 -14.40
CA ALA A 163 8.34 16.45 -15.28
C ALA A 163 6.95 16.09 -15.83
N ALA A 164 6.65 14.81 -16.00
CA ALA A 164 5.35 14.34 -16.45
C ALA A 164 4.23 14.58 -15.42
N TYR A 165 4.59 14.73 -14.14
CA TYR A 165 3.64 14.88 -13.03
C TYR A 165 3.48 16.31 -12.52
N VAL A 166 4.14 17.29 -13.15
CA VAL A 166 3.99 18.71 -12.75
C VAL A 166 2.52 19.13 -12.83
N GLY A 167 1.96 19.61 -11.72
CA GLY A 167 0.56 20.01 -11.61
C GLY A 167 -0.43 18.86 -11.37
N HIS A 168 0.04 17.64 -11.19
CA HIS A 168 -0.78 16.48 -10.87
C HIS A 168 -0.69 16.11 -9.38
N THR A 169 -1.71 15.42 -8.87
CA THR A 169 -1.68 14.79 -7.53
C THR A 169 -0.57 13.72 -7.46
N HIS A 170 -0.28 13.24 -6.28
CA HIS A 170 0.76 12.27 -5.88
C HIS A 170 2.17 12.83 -5.74
N VAL A 171 2.49 14.01 -6.26
CA VAL A 171 3.86 14.56 -6.26
C VAL A 171 3.96 15.99 -5.76
N THR A 172 2.85 16.59 -5.36
CA THR A 172 2.84 17.99 -4.91
C THR A 172 3.61 18.16 -3.62
N GLU A 173 4.13 19.37 -3.40
CA GLU A 173 4.85 19.68 -2.16
C GLU A 173 4.02 19.42 -0.88
N PRO A 174 2.72 19.82 -0.78
CA PRO A 174 1.92 19.49 0.40
C PRO A 174 1.73 17.99 0.63
N GLU A 175 1.60 17.18 -0.42
CA GLU A 175 1.49 15.73 -0.30
C GLU A 175 2.80 15.12 0.22
N ARG A 176 3.92 15.51 -0.35
CA ARG A 176 5.26 15.07 0.09
C ARG A 176 5.56 15.52 1.52
N ALA A 177 5.18 16.74 1.87
CA ALA A 177 5.30 17.24 3.24
C ALA A 177 4.46 16.43 4.24
N ALA A 178 3.27 15.98 3.83
CA ALA A 178 2.45 15.11 4.66
C ALA A 178 3.12 13.76 4.94
N VAL A 179 3.80 13.16 3.95
CA VAL A 179 4.61 11.94 4.18
C VAL A 179 5.83 12.24 5.03
N ALA A 180 6.54 13.33 4.78
CA ALA A 180 7.69 13.74 5.58
C ALA A 180 7.32 13.93 7.06
N ALA A 181 6.11 14.43 7.36
CA ALA A 181 5.64 14.60 8.73
C ALA A 181 5.49 13.27 9.51
N PHE A 182 5.24 12.14 8.84
CA PHE A 182 5.31 10.82 9.48
C PHE A 182 6.76 10.42 9.81
N ILE A 183 7.70 10.73 8.92
CA ILE A 183 9.13 10.47 9.15
C ILE A 183 9.63 11.34 10.31
N ASP A 184 9.28 12.61 10.34
CA ASP A 184 9.63 13.55 11.43
C ASP A 184 9.03 13.11 12.77
N ALA A 185 7.87 12.42 12.73
CA ALA A 185 7.24 11.80 13.91
C ALA A 185 7.90 10.48 14.34
N GLY A 186 8.98 10.04 13.70
CA GLY A 186 9.79 8.88 14.09
C GLY A 186 9.48 7.58 13.35
N LEU A 187 8.74 7.64 12.22
CA LEU A 187 8.58 6.49 11.34
C LEU A 187 9.69 6.46 10.28
N SER A 188 9.98 5.29 9.74
CA SER A 188 10.92 5.06 8.64
C SER A 188 10.20 4.48 7.43
N ASP A 189 10.52 4.96 6.23
CA ASP A 189 10.12 4.33 4.97
C ASP A 189 11.06 3.16 4.69
N VAL A 190 10.71 1.99 5.19
CA VAL A 190 11.61 0.83 5.23
C VAL A 190 12.01 0.29 3.86
N VAL A 191 11.22 0.55 2.82
CA VAL A 191 11.58 0.20 1.45
C VAL A 191 12.59 1.18 0.89
N ARG A 192 12.43 2.49 1.13
CA ARG A 192 13.36 3.52 0.71
C ARG A 192 14.69 3.40 1.46
N ASP A 193 14.66 3.11 2.77
CA ASP A 193 15.87 2.89 3.57
C ASP A 193 16.68 1.70 3.05
N ARG A 194 16.02 0.65 2.61
CA ARG A 194 16.69 -0.52 2.00
C ARG A 194 17.27 -0.22 0.62
N TRP A 195 16.62 0.66 -0.16
CA TRP A 195 16.97 0.96 -1.55
C TRP A 195 17.08 2.47 -1.80
N PRO A 196 18.01 3.20 -1.12
CA PRO A 196 18.04 4.67 -1.13
C PRO A 196 18.22 5.27 -2.52
N ASP A 197 19.04 4.63 -3.37
CA ASP A 197 19.42 5.16 -4.69
C ASP A 197 18.71 4.43 -5.86
N LYS A 198 17.72 3.56 -5.58
CA LYS A 198 17.08 2.75 -6.60
C LYS A 198 15.67 3.22 -6.90
N ARG A 199 15.29 3.10 -8.17
CA ARG A 199 13.90 3.23 -8.57
C ARG A 199 13.18 1.93 -8.23
N VAL A 200 12.22 2.04 -7.31
CA VAL A 200 11.40 0.93 -6.86
C VAL A 200 9.95 1.37 -7.05
N PHE A 201 9.29 0.88 -8.09
CA PHE A 201 7.90 1.22 -8.36
C PHE A 201 6.98 0.11 -7.88
N SER A 202 5.80 0.50 -7.39
CA SER A 202 4.74 -0.41 -6.94
C SER A 202 3.48 -0.32 -7.80
N TYR A 203 3.31 0.76 -8.55
CA TYR A 203 2.16 1.06 -9.40
C TYR A 203 2.58 1.36 -10.85
N TRP A 204 1.78 0.87 -11.82
CA TRP A 204 1.88 1.18 -13.26
C TRP A 204 0.48 1.18 -13.86
N ASP A 205 0.06 2.30 -14.45
CA ASP A 205 -1.21 2.38 -15.15
C ASP A 205 -1.34 1.25 -16.20
N TYR A 206 -2.56 0.74 -16.37
CA TYR A 206 -2.85 -0.29 -17.39
C TYR A 206 -2.65 0.19 -18.82
N ARG A 207 -2.82 1.50 -19.02
CA ARG A 207 -2.80 2.14 -20.35
C ARG A 207 -1.39 2.29 -20.87
N ALA A 208 -1.28 2.47 -22.18
CA ALA A 208 -0.04 2.77 -22.91
C ALA A 208 1.13 1.79 -22.64
N GLY A 209 0.86 0.59 -22.12
CA GLY A 209 1.91 -0.39 -21.83
C GLY A 209 2.92 0.07 -20.76
N MET A 210 2.51 0.93 -19.83
CA MET A 210 3.41 1.58 -18.87
C MET A 210 4.19 0.56 -18.03
N PHE A 211 3.57 -0.57 -17.65
CA PHE A 211 4.28 -1.64 -16.93
C PHE A 211 5.46 -2.22 -17.73
N HIS A 212 5.27 -2.47 -19.03
CA HIS A 212 6.31 -3.07 -19.88
C HIS A 212 7.45 -2.09 -20.15
N GLN A 213 7.18 -0.79 -20.11
CA GLN A 213 8.14 0.29 -20.28
C GLN A 213 8.77 0.74 -18.96
N ASP A 214 8.33 0.18 -17.84
CA ASP A 214 8.74 0.56 -16.49
C ASP A 214 8.46 2.04 -16.15
N LEU A 215 7.32 2.55 -16.64
CA LEU A 215 6.85 3.91 -16.38
C LEU A 215 5.90 3.88 -15.17
N GLY A 216 6.46 3.77 -13.98
CA GLY A 216 5.71 3.54 -12.75
C GLY A 216 5.88 4.64 -11.71
N MET A 217 5.20 4.42 -10.59
CA MET A 217 5.33 5.19 -9.35
C MET A 217 5.47 4.24 -8.16
N ARG A 218 6.12 4.71 -7.10
CA ARG A 218 6.07 4.08 -5.79
C ARG A 218 5.12 4.88 -4.91
N ILE A 219 3.91 4.40 -4.75
CA ILE A 219 2.85 5.01 -3.94
C ILE A 219 2.30 4.07 -2.87
N ASP A 220 2.67 2.79 -2.93
CA ASP A 220 2.42 1.83 -1.86
C ASP A 220 3.63 1.83 -0.92
N LEU A 221 3.41 2.23 0.32
CA LEU A 221 4.48 2.40 1.30
C LEU A 221 4.29 1.47 2.50
N ILE A 222 5.40 1.17 3.17
CA ILE A 222 5.42 0.60 4.52
C ILE A 222 6.25 1.54 5.38
N LEU A 223 5.57 2.31 6.23
CA LEU A 223 6.19 3.19 7.20
C LEU A 223 6.16 2.50 8.57
N ALA A 224 7.31 2.31 9.18
CA ALA A 224 7.45 1.57 10.42
C ALA A 224 8.08 2.43 11.53
N SER A 225 7.62 2.24 12.77
CA SER A 225 8.26 2.83 13.94
C SER A 225 9.68 2.29 14.12
N ALA A 226 10.54 3.04 14.82
CA ALA A 226 11.95 2.67 14.99
C ALA A 226 12.16 1.24 15.53
N PRO A 227 11.38 0.73 16.52
CA PRO A 227 11.53 -0.65 16.98
C PRO A 227 11.17 -1.68 15.88
N VAL A 228 10.18 -1.41 15.05
CA VAL A 228 9.78 -2.31 13.95
C VAL A 228 10.76 -2.19 12.79
N ALA A 229 11.18 -0.98 12.41
CA ALA A 229 12.16 -0.74 11.35
C ALA A 229 13.50 -1.42 11.62
N ALA A 230 13.98 -1.43 12.88
CA ALA A 230 15.20 -2.11 13.28
C ALA A 230 15.19 -3.63 13.07
N ARG A 231 14.01 -4.22 12.94
CA ARG A 231 13.80 -5.66 12.71
C ARG A 231 13.77 -6.03 11.22
N VAL A 232 13.76 -5.06 10.30
CA VAL A 232 13.65 -5.31 8.86
C VAL A 232 14.93 -5.95 8.32
N GLN A 233 14.81 -7.17 7.79
CA GLN A 233 15.89 -7.92 7.16
C GLN A 233 15.84 -7.82 5.63
N ALA A 234 14.64 -7.69 5.04
CA ALA A 234 14.44 -7.52 3.61
C ALA A 234 13.23 -6.63 3.33
N ALA A 235 13.28 -5.91 2.21
CA ALA A 235 12.17 -5.10 1.69
C ALA A 235 12.23 -5.10 0.16
N TRP A 236 11.10 -5.40 -0.52
CA TRP A 236 11.04 -5.44 -1.98
C TRP A 236 9.62 -5.25 -2.51
N VAL A 237 9.52 -5.05 -3.81
CA VAL A 237 8.26 -5.09 -4.56
C VAL A 237 8.17 -6.37 -5.38
N ASP A 238 7.10 -7.15 -5.19
CA ASP A 238 6.87 -8.38 -5.97
C ASP A 238 6.30 -8.06 -7.35
N ARG A 239 7.17 -7.57 -8.20
CA ARG A 239 6.84 -7.19 -9.57
C ARG A 239 6.31 -8.36 -10.41
N ALA A 240 6.59 -9.61 -10.00
CA ALA A 240 6.09 -10.80 -10.69
C ALA A 240 4.55 -10.91 -10.58
N ALA A 241 3.95 -10.46 -9.49
CA ALA A 241 2.49 -10.42 -9.31
C ALA A 241 1.78 -9.51 -10.33
N ARG A 242 2.50 -8.59 -10.99
CA ARG A 242 1.99 -7.71 -12.04
C ARG A 242 2.00 -8.34 -13.44
N LYS A 243 2.65 -9.51 -13.62
CA LYS A 243 2.76 -10.20 -14.91
C LYS A 243 1.58 -11.14 -15.15
N GLY A 244 1.28 -11.45 -16.42
CA GLY A 244 0.24 -12.42 -16.83
C GLY A 244 -1.13 -11.79 -16.99
N ALA A 245 -2.18 -12.64 -16.97
CA ALA A 245 -3.56 -12.22 -17.21
C ALA A 245 -4.22 -11.64 -15.95
N GLY A 246 -4.95 -10.53 -16.09
CA GLY A 246 -5.77 -9.94 -15.04
C GLY A 246 -5.03 -9.47 -13.78
N PRO A 247 -3.82 -8.85 -13.86
CA PRO A 247 -3.14 -8.36 -12.67
C PRO A 247 -3.83 -7.11 -12.12
N SER A 248 -3.53 -6.72 -10.89
CA SER A 248 -3.75 -5.35 -10.41
C SER A 248 -2.80 -4.39 -11.13
N ASP A 249 -3.08 -3.11 -11.16
CA ASP A 249 -2.13 -2.04 -11.56
C ASP A 249 -1.05 -1.80 -10.49
N HIS A 250 -1.23 -2.32 -9.29
CA HIS A 250 -0.23 -2.36 -8.24
C HIS A 250 0.41 -3.74 -8.12
N ALA A 251 1.66 -3.76 -7.64
CA ALA A 251 2.37 -4.95 -7.20
C ALA A 251 2.50 -4.97 -5.67
N PRO A 252 2.49 -6.15 -5.02
CA PRO A 252 2.69 -6.24 -3.58
C PRO A 252 4.03 -5.64 -3.15
N VAL A 253 4.01 -4.85 -2.08
CA VAL A 253 5.21 -4.39 -1.36
C VAL A 253 5.36 -5.25 -0.11
N ILE A 254 6.55 -5.76 0.13
CA ILE A 254 6.79 -6.80 1.15
C ILE A 254 8.00 -6.41 2.00
N VAL A 255 7.88 -6.67 3.30
CA VAL A 255 9.01 -6.59 4.25
C VAL A 255 9.08 -7.85 5.09
N ASP A 256 10.30 -8.29 5.39
CA ASP A 256 10.58 -9.37 6.33
C ASP A 256 11.22 -8.81 7.59
N LEU A 257 10.64 -9.15 8.74
CA LEU A 257 11.10 -8.79 10.07
C LEU A 257 11.73 -10.02 10.75
N ASP A 258 12.89 -9.87 11.38
CA ASP A 258 13.61 -10.84 12.23
C ASP A 258 14.09 -12.13 11.55
N LEU A 259 13.44 -12.58 10.52
CA LEU A 259 13.72 -13.85 9.87
C LEU A 259 14.32 -13.60 8.49
N ALA A 260 15.40 -14.33 8.19
CA ALA A 260 15.77 -14.52 6.80
C ALA A 260 14.55 -15.11 6.08
N PRO A 261 14.15 -14.58 4.94
CA PRO A 261 13.00 -15.07 4.21
C PRO A 261 13.20 -16.57 3.92
N ASP A 262 12.22 -17.40 4.31
CA ASP A 262 12.17 -18.80 3.97
C ASP A 262 11.48 -19.01 2.62
N GLY A 263 11.95 -19.97 1.87
CA GLY A 263 11.29 -20.39 0.64
C GLY A 263 11.48 -19.44 -0.53
N ASP A 264 10.41 -19.24 -1.30
CA ASP A 264 10.41 -18.40 -2.51
C ASP A 264 10.40 -16.92 -2.14
N ILE A 265 11.56 -16.43 -1.81
CA ILE A 265 11.82 -15.05 -1.48
C ILE A 265 11.82 -14.18 -2.72
N GLY A 266 11.21 -13.03 -2.57
CA GLY A 266 11.39 -11.96 -3.53
C GLY A 266 12.87 -11.58 -3.64
N PRO A 267 13.25 -10.89 -4.71
CA PRO A 267 14.65 -10.58 -4.95
C PRO A 267 15.23 -9.76 -3.80
N VAL A 268 16.32 -10.25 -3.24
CA VAL A 268 17.19 -9.48 -2.32
C VAL A 268 17.89 -8.35 -3.09
N VAL A 269 17.85 -8.41 -4.40
CA VAL A 269 18.36 -7.39 -5.32
C VAL A 269 17.25 -6.43 -5.73
N PRO A 270 17.57 -5.13 -5.89
CA PRO A 270 16.59 -4.17 -6.35
C PRO A 270 16.07 -4.55 -7.75
N PRO A 271 14.81 -4.21 -8.08
CA PRO A 271 14.34 -4.31 -9.43
C PRO A 271 15.21 -3.47 -10.38
N PRO A 272 15.21 -3.78 -11.67
CA PRO A 272 15.98 -3.01 -12.66
C PRO A 272 15.61 -1.52 -12.58
N SER A 273 16.60 -0.68 -12.34
CA SER A 273 16.40 0.74 -12.03
C SER A 273 16.71 1.69 -13.18
N ALA A 274 17.01 1.19 -14.36
CA ALA A 274 17.31 2.04 -15.50
C ALA A 274 16.04 2.37 -16.30
N PRO A 275 15.68 3.65 -16.52
CA PRO A 275 14.67 3.99 -17.50
C PRO A 275 15.17 3.52 -18.87
N ARG A 276 14.34 2.78 -19.61
CA ARG A 276 14.65 2.47 -21.01
C ARG A 276 14.73 3.79 -21.78
N ARG A 277 15.72 3.89 -22.68
CA ARG A 277 15.82 5.02 -23.62
C ARG A 277 14.48 5.17 -24.34
N GLY A 278 13.78 6.30 -24.16
CA GLY A 278 12.50 6.58 -24.80
C GLY A 278 11.41 7.12 -23.86
N ALA A 279 11.60 7.11 -22.54
CA ALA A 279 10.59 7.60 -21.60
C ALA A 279 10.39 9.14 -21.65
N ARG A 280 11.26 9.89 -22.31
CA ARG A 280 11.12 11.36 -22.42
C ARG A 280 9.92 11.70 -23.31
N GLY A 281 8.99 12.48 -22.77
CA GLY A 281 7.81 12.98 -23.51
C GLY A 281 6.59 12.05 -23.46
N VAL A 282 6.57 11.03 -22.64
CA VAL A 282 5.35 10.24 -22.39
C VAL A 282 4.34 11.12 -21.66
N LYS A 283 3.19 11.39 -22.31
CA LYS A 283 2.07 12.05 -21.65
C LYS A 283 1.37 11.06 -20.73
N LEU A 284 1.07 11.51 -19.52
CA LEU A 284 0.23 10.73 -18.61
C LEU A 284 -1.14 10.51 -19.25
N PRO A 285 -1.73 9.33 -19.09
CA PRO A 285 -3.11 9.10 -19.45
C PRO A 285 -4.00 10.05 -18.63
N GLN A 286 -4.96 10.73 -19.29
CA GLN A 286 -5.90 11.60 -18.57
C GLN A 286 -6.71 10.77 -17.58
N SER A 287 -6.86 11.26 -16.34
CA SER A 287 -7.75 10.69 -15.34
C SER A 287 -9.20 10.68 -15.89
N ARG A 288 -9.90 9.58 -15.69
CA ARG A 288 -11.35 9.52 -15.93
C ARG A 288 -12.11 9.89 -14.68
#